data_ff3c7e545ecf22ac4acce9fe90a60d9b
#
_entry.id   ff3c7e545ecf22ac4acce9fe90a60d9b
#
_cell.length_a   1.000
_cell.length_b   1.000
_cell.length_c   1.000
_cell.angle_alpha   90.00
_cell.angle_beta   90.00
_cell.angle_gamma   90.00
#
_symmetry.space_group_name_H-M   'P 1'
#
loop_
_entity.id
_entity.type
_entity.pdbx_description
1 polymer ?
#
loop_
_entity_poly.entity_id
_entity_poly.type
_entity_poly.pdbx_seq_one_letter_code
_entity_poly.pdbx_strand_id
1 'polypeptide(L)'
;MIYGIGTDICDVRRIRESLEKHGERFAKKILADGELATWKARSERWPERGIRYMATRFSAKEAFSKAIGMGMVMPMTWRHCEVIKLPSGQPAICLHGALKEWFEKNHLTVHLSVTDESDYAASFCVVERKE
;
A
#
# COMPACT_ATOMS: atom_id res chain seq x y z
N MET A 1 -8.52 18.73 -10.56
CA MET A 1 -8.97 19.11 -9.20
C MET A 1 -8.65 18.01 -8.20
N ILE A 2 -8.17 18.37 -7.04
CA ILE A 2 -7.89 17.39 -5.98
C ILE A 2 -9.20 16.79 -5.49
N TYR A 3 -9.29 15.47 -5.56
CA TYR A 3 -10.42 14.72 -5.04
C TYR A 3 -10.26 14.44 -3.55
N GLY A 4 -9.05 14.03 -3.15
CA GLY A 4 -8.75 13.73 -1.76
C GLY A 4 -7.28 13.54 -1.51
N ILE A 5 -6.91 13.66 -0.26
CA ILE A 5 -5.54 13.42 0.20
C ILE A 5 -5.58 12.44 1.36
N GLY A 6 -4.52 11.67 1.52
CA GLY A 6 -4.40 10.73 2.62
C GLY A 6 -2.97 10.61 3.07
N THR A 7 -2.79 10.48 4.35
CA THR A 7 -1.48 10.27 4.95
C THR A 7 -1.58 9.16 5.98
N ASP A 8 -0.49 8.45 6.18
CA ASP A 8 -0.43 7.38 7.16
C ASP A 8 0.98 7.26 7.70
N ILE A 9 1.07 6.99 8.99
CA ILE A 9 2.30 6.64 9.67
C ILE A 9 2.12 5.24 10.25
N CYS A 10 3.05 4.35 9.95
CA CYS A 10 3.01 2.97 10.41
C CYS A 10 4.25 2.66 11.25
N ASP A 11 4.03 2.15 12.46
CA ASP A 11 5.12 1.71 13.32
C ASP A 11 5.58 0.34 12.86
N VAL A 12 6.83 0.26 12.40
CA VAL A 12 7.45 -0.97 11.88
C VAL A 12 7.41 -2.10 12.94
N ARG A 13 7.50 -1.73 14.22
CA ARG A 13 7.46 -2.70 15.32
C ARG A 13 6.12 -3.41 15.42
N ARG A 14 5.02 -2.72 15.09
CA ARG A 14 3.68 -3.33 15.06
C ARG A 14 3.56 -4.32 13.91
N ILE A 15 4.16 -4.00 12.78
CA ILE A 15 4.19 -4.92 11.63
C ILE A 15 5.01 -6.15 11.97
N ARG A 16 6.14 -5.97 12.64
CA ARG A 16 6.98 -7.10 13.10
C ARG A 16 6.17 -8.03 14.00
N GLU A 17 5.45 -7.48 14.97
CA GLU A 17 4.61 -8.26 15.87
C GLU A 17 3.53 -9.04 15.12
N SER A 18 2.87 -8.39 14.15
CA SER A 18 1.83 -9.04 13.35
C SER A 18 2.38 -10.19 12.53
N LEU A 19 3.57 -10.02 11.94
CA LEU A 19 4.25 -11.07 11.20
C LEU A 19 4.70 -12.23 12.10
N GLU A 20 5.19 -11.93 13.29
CA GLU A 20 5.57 -12.96 14.27
C GLU A 20 4.36 -13.76 14.72
N LYS A 21 3.23 -13.10 14.91
CA LYS A 21 1.98 -13.72 15.39
C LYS A 21 1.26 -14.52 14.33
N HIS A 22 1.16 -13.99 13.12
CA HIS A 22 0.31 -14.52 12.06
C HIS A 22 1.06 -14.98 10.81
N GLY A 23 2.34 -14.66 10.71
CA GLY A 23 3.19 -15.08 9.61
C GLY A 23 2.64 -14.73 8.23
N GLU A 24 2.71 -15.70 7.33
CA GLU A 24 2.28 -15.53 5.95
C GLU A 24 0.81 -15.18 5.81
N ARG A 25 -0.03 -15.55 6.78
CA ARG A 25 -1.46 -15.18 6.76
C ARG A 25 -1.65 -13.68 6.75
N PHE A 26 -0.86 -12.95 7.54
CA PHE A 26 -0.91 -11.49 7.56
C PHE A 26 -0.46 -10.93 6.22
N ALA A 27 0.64 -11.45 5.67
CA ALA A 27 1.15 -11.02 4.39
C ALA A 27 0.12 -11.23 3.27
N LYS A 28 -0.52 -12.39 3.24
CA LYS A 28 -1.53 -12.72 2.22
C LYS A 28 -2.77 -11.84 2.31
N LYS A 29 -3.10 -11.37 3.51
CA LYS A 29 -4.23 -10.46 3.70
C LYS A 29 -3.94 -9.09 3.10
N ILE A 30 -2.72 -8.61 3.23
CA ILE A 30 -2.33 -7.24 2.88
C ILE A 30 -1.80 -7.12 1.45
N LEU A 31 -1.06 -8.12 0.99
CA LEU A 31 -0.29 -8.03 -0.26
C LEU A 31 -1.00 -8.69 -1.44
N ALA A 32 -0.98 -8.02 -2.59
CA ALA A 32 -1.37 -8.62 -3.86
C ALA A 32 -0.30 -9.64 -4.26
N ASP A 33 -0.59 -10.48 -5.25
CA ASP A 33 0.31 -11.57 -5.64
C ASP A 33 1.74 -11.11 -5.97
N GLY A 34 1.89 -10.04 -6.74
CA GLY A 34 3.21 -9.52 -7.09
C GLY A 34 3.97 -8.99 -5.88
N GLU A 35 3.27 -8.32 -4.97
CA GLU A 35 3.85 -7.84 -3.73
C GLU A 35 4.26 -8.99 -2.82
N LEU A 36 3.43 -10.03 -2.76
CA LEU A 36 3.71 -11.20 -1.94
C LEU A 36 4.99 -11.90 -2.38
N ALA A 37 5.19 -12.03 -3.69
CA ALA A 37 6.42 -12.60 -4.24
C ALA A 37 7.65 -11.79 -3.85
N THR A 38 7.56 -10.47 -3.95
CA THR A 38 8.65 -9.57 -3.56
C THR A 38 8.95 -9.66 -2.07
N TRP A 39 7.90 -9.68 -1.25
CA TRP A 39 8.03 -9.82 0.20
C TRP A 39 8.75 -11.12 0.58
N LYS A 40 8.35 -12.23 -0.04
CA LYS A 40 8.99 -13.54 0.22
C LYS A 40 10.47 -13.51 -0.14
N ALA A 41 10.81 -13.00 -1.31
CA ALA A 41 12.19 -12.93 -1.77
C ALA A 41 13.05 -12.06 -0.84
N ARG A 42 12.54 -10.92 -0.42
CA ARG A 42 13.26 -10.03 0.49
C ARG A 42 13.40 -10.63 1.89
N SER A 43 12.35 -11.28 2.39
CA SER A 43 12.35 -11.89 3.72
C SER A 43 13.33 -13.06 3.83
N GLU A 44 13.46 -13.87 2.76
CA GLU A 44 14.40 -14.97 2.72
C GLU A 44 15.84 -14.51 2.81
N ARG A 45 16.13 -13.39 2.15
CA ARG A 45 17.48 -12.86 2.11
C ARG A 45 17.81 -12.03 3.36
N TRP A 46 16.87 -11.19 3.78
CA TRP A 46 17.02 -10.28 4.92
C TRP A 46 15.69 -10.12 5.63
N PRO A 47 15.44 -10.83 6.74
CA PRO A 47 14.16 -10.74 7.44
C PRO A 47 13.70 -9.30 7.71
N GLU A 48 14.62 -8.41 8.11
CA GLU A 48 14.30 -7.03 8.39
C GLU A 48 13.80 -6.27 7.16
N ARG A 49 14.32 -6.59 5.98
CA ARG A 49 13.86 -5.98 4.73
C ARG A 49 12.43 -6.39 4.39
N GLY A 50 12.07 -7.63 4.69
CA GLY A 50 10.70 -8.11 4.50
C GLY A 50 9.74 -7.36 5.40
N ILE A 51 10.12 -7.12 6.65
CA ILE A 51 9.30 -6.39 7.62
C ILE A 51 9.10 -4.94 7.13
N ARG A 52 10.16 -4.27 6.71
CA ARG A 52 10.10 -2.90 6.20
C ARG A 52 9.28 -2.79 4.92
N TYR A 53 9.47 -3.73 4.02
CA TYR A 53 8.67 -3.81 2.80
C TYR A 53 7.17 -3.85 3.14
N MET A 54 6.81 -4.74 4.07
CA MET A 54 5.42 -4.87 4.52
C MET A 54 4.90 -3.56 5.12
N ALA A 55 5.70 -2.92 5.98
CA ALA A 55 5.31 -1.67 6.61
C ALA A 55 5.05 -0.55 5.60
N THR A 56 5.90 -0.44 4.57
CA THR A 56 5.71 0.58 3.53
C THR A 56 4.45 0.32 2.71
N ARG A 57 4.16 -0.93 2.38
CA ARG A 57 2.96 -1.30 1.62
C ARG A 57 1.70 -1.11 2.46
N PHE A 58 1.74 -1.51 3.72
CA PHE A 58 0.64 -1.28 4.65
C PHE A 58 0.31 0.22 4.74
N SER A 59 1.32 1.03 4.98
CA SER A 59 1.17 2.49 5.08
C SER A 59 0.62 3.11 3.80
N ALA A 60 1.14 2.70 2.64
CA ALA A 60 0.69 3.23 1.34
C ALA A 60 -0.79 2.94 1.10
N LYS A 61 -1.23 1.73 1.41
CA LYS A 61 -2.63 1.33 1.20
C LYS A 61 -3.58 2.05 2.15
N GLU A 62 -3.15 2.25 3.39
CA GLU A 62 -3.91 3.04 4.36
C GLU A 62 -4.05 4.50 3.89
N ALA A 63 -2.94 5.10 3.43
CA ALA A 63 -2.96 6.47 2.90
C ALA A 63 -3.90 6.58 1.70
N PHE A 64 -3.84 5.60 0.78
CA PHE A 64 -4.73 5.58 -0.37
C PHE A 64 -6.20 5.47 0.05
N SER A 65 -6.51 4.59 0.99
CA SER A 65 -7.89 4.40 1.46
C SER A 65 -8.47 5.69 2.06
N LYS A 66 -7.62 6.46 2.73
CA LYS A 66 -8.02 7.78 3.27
C LYS A 66 -8.22 8.79 2.15
N ALA A 67 -7.35 8.78 1.15
CA ALA A 67 -7.44 9.71 0.03
C ALA A 67 -8.73 9.54 -0.78
N ILE A 68 -9.20 8.30 -0.94
CA ILE A 68 -10.47 8.04 -1.62
C ILE A 68 -11.68 8.13 -0.68
N GLY A 69 -11.43 8.31 0.62
CA GLY A 69 -12.49 8.55 1.60
C GLY A 69 -13.28 7.32 2.03
N MET A 70 -12.79 6.12 1.72
CA MET A 70 -13.53 4.89 2.00
C MET A 70 -13.08 4.13 3.25
N GLY A 71 -11.79 4.26 3.63
CA GLY A 71 -11.20 3.32 4.55
C GLY A 71 -11.17 1.93 3.90
N MET A 72 -11.05 0.88 4.68
CA MET A 72 -10.99 -0.49 4.14
C MET A 72 -12.39 -1.10 3.99
N VAL A 73 -13.25 -0.38 3.27
CA VAL A 73 -14.62 -0.79 2.98
C VAL A 73 -14.77 -0.97 1.47
N MET A 74 -15.42 -2.06 1.05
CA MET A 74 -15.59 -2.34 -0.38
C MET A 74 -16.06 -1.09 -1.14
N PRO A 75 -15.55 -0.81 -2.35
CA PRO A 75 -14.66 -1.67 -3.15
C PRO A 75 -13.18 -1.60 -2.77
N MET A 76 -12.79 -0.82 -1.75
CA MET A 76 -11.40 -0.78 -1.29
C MET A 76 -11.05 -2.06 -0.54
N THR A 77 -10.07 -2.78 -1.05
CA THR A 77 -9.50 -3.94 -0.37
C THR A 77 -7.98 -3.86 -0.43
N TRP A 78 -7.33 -4.47 0.54
CA TRP A 78 -5.86 -4.49 0.59
C TRP A 78 -5.24 -5.01 -0.71
N ARG A 79 -5.76 -6.12 -1.22
CA ARG A 79 -5.16 -6.81 -2.36
C ARG A 79 -5.49 -6.19 -3.71
N HIS A 80 -6.54 -5.40 -3.81
CA HIS A 80 -6.88 -4.70 -5.05
C HIS A 80 -6.11 -3.38 -5.23
N CYS A 81 -5.38 -2.97 -4.20
CA CYS A 81 -4.52 -1.78 -4.24
C CYS A 81 -3.07 -2.26 -4.18
N GLU A 82 -2.49 -2.51 -5.34
CA GLU A 82 -1.12 -2.99 -5.42
C GLU A 82 -0.15 -1.82 -5.56
N VAL A 83 0.91 -1.82 -4.74
CA VAL A 83 1.97 -0.82 -4.86
C VAL A 83 3.08 -1.42 -5.72
N ILE A 84 3.36 -0.76 -6.84
CA ILE A 84 4.39 -1.18 -7.78
C ILE A 84 5.51 -0.14 -7.82
N LYS A 85 6.64 -0.53 -8.39
CA LYS A 85 7.77 0.38 -8.59
C LYS A 85 7.90 0.64 -10.09
N LEU A 86 7.85 1.92 -10.46
CA LEU A 86 8.06 2.33 -11.85
C LEU A 86 9.55 2.19 -12.22
N PRO A 87 9.89 2.17 -13.53
CA PRO A 87 11.28 2.12 -13.96
C PRO A 87 12.15 3.23 -13.36
N SER A 88 11.57 4.38 -13.05
CA SER A 88 12.26 5.50 -12.39
C SER A 88 12.60 5.23 -10.92
N GLY A 89 12.03 4.17 -10.34
CA GLY A 89 12.15 3.88 -8.92
C GLY A 89 11.03 4.46 -8.07
N GLN A 90 10.18 5.30 -8.66
CA GLN A 90 9.05 5.89 -7.94
C GLN A 90 7.97 4.85 -7.65
N PRO A 91 7.35 4.91 -6.47
CA PRO A 91 6.20 4.04 -6.20
C PRO A 91 4.97 4.53 -6.96
N ALA A 92 4.13 3.59 -7.35
CA ALA A 92 2.86 3.88 -8.00
C ALA A 92 1.82 2.87 -7.54
N ILE A 93 0.56 3.19 -7.74
CA ILE A 93 -0.54 2.30 -7.37
C ILE A 93 -1.14 1.70 -8.63
N CYS A 94 -1.25 0.39 -8.64
CA CYS A 94 -1.90 -0.39 -9.68
C CYS A 94 -3.15 -1.02 -9.08
N LEU A 95 -4.32 -0.60 -9.54
CA LEU A 95 -5.58 -1.08 -8.99
C LEU A 95 -6.12 -2.27 -9.77
N HIS A 96 -6.91 -3.10 -9.10
CA HIS A 96 -7.51 -4.30 -9.66
C HIS A 96 -8.99 -4.40 -9.29
N GLY A 97 -9.72 -5.20 -10.06
CA GLY A 97 -11.11 -5.57 -9.75
C GLY A 97 -12.06 -4.39 -9.63
N ALA A 98 -13.01 -4.51 -8.70
CA ALA A 98 -14.04 -3.50 -8.50
C ALA A 98 -13.48 -2.13 -8.11
N LEU A 99 -12.35 -2.11 -7.41
CA LEU A 99 -11.69 -0.86 -7.03
C LEU A 99 -11.19 -0.13 -8.28
N LYS A 100 -10.59 -0.85 -9.21
CA LYS A 100 -10.13 -0.28 -10.47
C LYS A 100 -11.30 0.29 -11.26
N GLU A 101 -12.38 -0.46 -11.39
CA GLU A 101 -13.59 -0.04 -12.10
C GLU A 101 -14.16 1.24 -11.51
N TRP A 102 -14.30 1.28 -10.19
CA TRP A 102 -14.81 2.46 -9.50
C TRP A 102 -13.91 3.68 -9.73
N PHE A 103 -12.60 3.49 -9.64
CA PHE A 103 -11.61 4.55 -9.78
C PHE A 103 -11.64 5.16 -11.18
N GLU A 104 -11.66 4.30 -12.21
CA GLU A 104 -11.71 4.74 -13.61
C GLU A 104 -13.03 5.41 -13.95
N LYS A 105 -14.14 4.87 -13.45
CA LYS A 105 -15.48 5.43 -13.65
C LYS A 105 -15.58 6.86 -13.10
N ASN A 106 -14.86 7.14 -12.04
CA ASN A 106 -14.86 8.46 -11.42
C ASN A 106 -13.74 9.36 -11.94
N HIS A 107 -13.04 8.95 -12.98
CA HIS A 107 -11.97 9.72 -13.63
C HIS A 107 -10.87 10.14 -12.67
N LEU A 108 -10.45 9.24 -11.80
CA LEU A 108 -9.46 9.51 -10.77
C LEU A 108 -8.06 9.09 -11.19
N THR A 109 -7.07 9.80 -10.68
CA THR A 109 -5.65 9.43 -10.78
C THR A 109 -5.03 9.60 -9.41
N VAL A 110 -3.96 8.87 -9.14
CA VAL A 110 -3.32 8.88 -7.83
C VAL A 110 -1.82 9.12 -7.93
N HIS A 111 -1.32 9.88 -6.97
CA HIS A 111 0.11 10.12 -6.77
C HIS A 111 0.45 9.64 -5.37
N LEU A 112 1.56 8.91 -5.25
CA LEU A 112 1.97 8.28 -4.00
C LEU A 112 3.40 8.64 -3.66
N SER A 113 3.64 8.99 -2.40
CA SER A 113 4.97 9.13 -1.85
C SER A 113 5.09 8.24 -0.63
N VAL A 114 6.20 7.51 -0.52
CA VAL A 114 6.45 6.59 0.59
C VAL A 114 7.85 6.82 1.11
N THR A 115 7.99 6.86 2.43
CA THR A 115 9.29 6.96 3.07
C THR A 115 9.32 6.05 4.30
N ASP A 116 10.51 5.59 4.67
CA ASP A 116 10.70 4.84 5.89
C ASP A 116 12.01 5.23 6.57
N GLU A 117 11.98 5.24 7.88
CA GLU A 117 13.15 5.48 8.73
C GLU A 117 13.00 4.63 9.98
N SER A 118 14.12 4.13 10.49
CA SER A 118 14.19 3.39 11.75
C SER A 118 12.92 2.60 12.11
N ASP A 119 12.04 3.21 12.87
CA ASP A 119 10.86 2.56 13.44
C ASP A 119 9.56 2.89 12.72
N TYR A 120 9.60 3.72 11.67
CA TYR A 120 8.36 4.19 11.04
C TYR A 120 8.43 4.13 9.52
N ALA A 121 7.28 3.82 8.91
CA ALA A 121 7.04 4.03 7.50
C ALA A 121 5.92 5.06 7.38
N ALA A 122 6.04 5.97 6.45
CA ALA A 122 5.04 7.01 6.23
C ALA A 122 4.69 7.11 4.77
N SER A 123 3.44 7.43 4.48
CA SER A 123 2.96 7.55 3.11
C SER A 123 2.05 8.76 2.96
N PHE A 124 2.06 9.33 1.77
CA PHE A 124 1.19 10.43 1.40
C PHE A 124 0.62 10.17 0.02
N CYS A 125 -0.71 10.27 -0.08
CA CYS A 125 -1.43 10.08 -1.34
C CYS A 125 -2.19 11.33 -1.72
N VAL A 126 -2.13 11.68 -3.00
CA VAL A 126 -2.99 12.71 -3.59
C VAL A 126 -3.79 12.03 -4.70
N VAL A 127 -5.11 12.14 -4.63
CA VAL A 127 -6.00 11.65 -5.67
C VAL A 127 -6.62 12.85 -6.37
N GLU A 128 -6.51 12.87 -7.68
CA GLU A 128 -7.05 13.94 -8.52
C GLU A 128 -8.18 13.42 -9.38
N ARG A 129 -9.16 14.27 -9.63
CA ARG A 129 -10.23 13.99 -10.59
C ARG A 129 -9.95 14.77 -11.87
N LYS A 130 -9.94 14.07 -12.99
CA LYS A 130 -9.83 14.66 -14.31
C LYS A 130 -11.21 15.17 -14.72
N GLU A 131 -11.24 16.32 -15.32
CA GLU A 131 -12.47 16.89 -15.84
C GLU A 131 -12.78 16.41 -17.25
#